data_66c94dbf248f98d5555b8b6b9cfd1496
#
_entry.id   66c94dbf248f98d5555b8b6b9cfd1496
#
_cell.length_a   1.000
_cell.length_b   1.000
_cell.length_c   1.000
_cell.angle_alpha   90.00
_cell.angle_beta   90.00
_cell.angle_gamma   90.00
#
_symmetry.space_group_name_H-M   'P 1'
#
loop_
_entity.id
_entity.type
_entity.pdbx_description
1 polymer ?
#
loop_
_entity_poly.entity_id
_entity_poly.type
_entity_poly.pdbx_seq_one_letter_code
_entity_poly.pdbx_strand_id
1 'polypeptide(L)'
;MSNLCTDTGPEEKKYKREEIYRRDGREGFILFSKVLSAGIGGVDAYPVRVEADVSEGLPQFLMVGYLASEVKEAGDRVRTALRNAGCPLPARRITVNLAPASVRKAGSRFDLAVAAAVLASMQKIPAESLGGLMIAGELSLSGQVLGIPGVLALAEAARAAGVKRCIVPSVNAREGALIQEVEVVGVSDLTELIELLRHPEKGVRTSVSPDSLLGRSEGNEAEDFSQIHGQKMVRRAAEVAAAGMHNFLMIGPPGSGKTMIARRIPGILPPLKLEESLKITKIYSVAGLLPPGEALITKRPFRAPHHTTTAEALAGGGRLPIPGEISLSSGGILFLDELPEFRRSALEILRQPLEEHRVCISRTAGTYVFPADFMLVAAMNPCACGYYPDRSRCTCAPRETARYLGRLSQPLLDRIDICMQAPRLSYGELQGEGENESSASIRRRVEEAHRIQKERFRGAPARFNSRMSVRDTERFCCLGQREKQLLKEAFDRFSLSARAYHRLLRVARTIADLEQEDRVREGHILEALGYRPYERSEWLREV
;
A
#
# COMPACT_ATOMS: atom_id res chain seq x y z
N MET A 1 -17.20 -44.48 13.17
CA MET A 1 -17.80 -44.34 11.81
C MET A 1 -17.31 -42.96 11.35
N SER A 2 -16.20 -42.94 10.80
CA SER A 2 -15.66 -43.18 9.46
C SER A 2 -15.95 -42.05 8.48
N ASN A 3 -14.89 -41.28 8.22
CA ASN A 3 -14.35 -41.00 6.88
C ASN A 3 -15.14 -39.99 6.02
N LEU A 4 -14.60 -38.98 5.46
CA LEU A 4 -13.51 -38.78 4.53
C LEU A 4 -13.56 -37.28 4.14
N CYS A 5 -12.57 -36.51 4.40
CA CYS A 5 -12.25 -35.37 3.58
C CYS A 5 -10.87 -35.62 3.01
N THR A 6 -10.84 -36.06 1.79
CA THR A 6 -9.64 -36.26 0.98
C THR A 6 -9.13 -34.91 0.48
N ASP A 7 -7.89 -34.75 0.80
CA ASP A 7 -6.91 -33.84 0.22
C ASP A 7 -6.98 -33.82 -1.31
N THR A 8 -7.21 -32.69 -1.93
CA THR A 8 -6.95 -32.46 -3.35
C THR A 8 -5.97 -31.30 -3.45
N GLY A 9 -4.71 -31.67 -3.60
CA GLY A 9 -3.62 -30.77 -3.94
C GLY A 9 -3.84 -30.04 -5.26
N PRO A 10 -3.13 -28.93 -5.52
CA PRO A 10 -3.30 -28.16 -6.73
C PRO A 10 -2.83 -28.98 -7.94
N GLU A 11 -3.75 -29.31 -8.84
CA GLU A 11 -3.44 -29.87 -10.15
C GLU A 11 -2.53 -28.90 -10.92
N GLU A 12 -1.27 -29.27 -11.08
CA GLU A 12 -0.39 -28.76 -12.12
C GLU A 12 -1.00 -29.02 -13.50
N LYS A 13 -1.80 -28.09 -14.00
CA LYS A 13 -2.17 -28.07 -15.42
C LYS A 13 -0.96 -27.59 -16.22
N LYS A 14 -0.08 -28.53 -16.58
CA LYS A 14 0.87 -28.39 -17.69
C LYS A 14 0.09 -27.93 -18.91
N TYR A 15 0.30 -26.69 -19.32
CA TYR A 15 -0.17 -26.20 -20.62
C TYR A 15 0.57 -26.99 -21.73
N LYS A 16 -0.08 -28.04 -22.20
CA LYS A 16 0.34 -28.71 -23.45
C LYS A 16 0.27 -27.67 -24.57
N ARG A 17 1.33 -27.66 -25.41
CA ARG A 17 1.31 -27.00 -26.71
C ARG A 17 0.08 -27.48 -27.47
N GLU A 18 -0.98 -26.69 -27.51
CA GLU A 18 -2.15 -26.99 -28.31
C GLU A 18 -1.90 -26.56 -29.75
N GLU A 19 -2.15 -27.52 -30.59
CA GLU A 19 -2.02 -27.59 -32.02
C GLU A 19 -2.64 -26.40 -32.76
N ILE A 20 -1.88 -25.95 -33.76
CA ILE A 20 -2.33 -25.07 -34.84
C ILE A 20 -3.42 -25.85 -35.61
N TYR A 21 -4.67 -25.46 -35.50
CA TYR A 21 -5.76 -26.03 -36.30
C TYR A 21 -5.50 -25.69 -37.78
N ARG A 22 -4.99 -26.67 -38.53
CA ARG A 22 -5.08 -26.69 -40.01
C ARG A 22 -6.49 -27.15 -40.37
N ARG A 23 -7.32 -26.27 -40.86
CA ARG A 23 -8.51 -26.64 -41.63
C ARG A 23 -8.22 -26.54 -43.12
N ASP A 24 -8.44 -27.70 -43.76
CA ASP A 24 -8.60 -27.91 -45.19
C ASP A 24 -7.67 -27.16 -46.19
N GLY A 25 -6.73 -27.91 -46.76
CA GLY A 25 -6.23 -28.01 -48.14
C GLY A 25 -6.13 -26.81 -49.08
N ARG A 26 -6.41 -25.60 -48.67
CA ARG A 26 -6.12 -24.35 -49.35
C ARG A 26 -5.13 -23.58 -48.49
N GLU A 27 -4.16 -22.90 -49.06
CA GLU A 27 -3.24 -21.99 -48.38
C GLU A 27 -4.08 -21.06 -47.48
N GLY A 28 -4.39 -21.52 -46.28
CA GLY A 28 -5.30 -20.85 -45.36
C GLY A 28 -4.53 -19.75 -44.62
N PHE A 29 -4.82 -18.52 -44.95
CA PHE A 29 -4.41 -17.36 -44.21
C PHE A 29 -4.77 -17.52 -42.76
N ILE A 30 -3.79 -17.41 -41.84
CA ILE A 30 -4.03 -17.36 -40.42
C ILE A 30 -4.73 -16.03 -40.17
N LEU A 31 -6.06 -16.07 -40.07
CA LEU A 31 -6.91 -14.91 -39.76
C LEU A 31 -7.17 -14.74 -38.27
N PHE A 32 -6.63 -15.65 -37.46
CA PHE A 32 -6.79 -15.69 -36.01
C PHE A 32 -5.45 -15.51 -35.30
N SER A 33 -5.43 -14.72 -34.24
CA SER A 33 -4.26 -14.52 -33.40
C SER A 33 -4.63 -14.42 -31.93
N LYS A 34 -3.68 -14.64 -31.02
CA LYS A 34 -3.86 -14.50 -29.58
C LYS A 34 -2.61 -13.94 -28.92
N VAL A 35 -2.79 -13.08 -27.93
CA VAL A 35 -1.73 -12.54 -27.09
C VAL A 35 -2.24 -12.40 -25.66
N LEU A 36 -1.32 -12.43 -24.68
CA LEU A 36 -1.68 -12.13 -23.29
C LEU A 36 -1.54 -10.64 -23.02
N SER A 37 -2.46 -10.15 -22.21
CA SER A 37 -2.43 -8.87 -21.53
C SER A 37 -2.81 -9.09 -20.07
N ALA A 38 -2.98 -8.04 -19.28
CA ALA A 38 -3.43 -8.17 -17.91
C ALA A 38 -4.42 -7.08 -17.50
N GLY A 39 -5.41 -7.47 -16.68
CA GLY A 39 -6.29 -6.56 -15.96
C GLY A 39 -5.82 -6.36 -14.53
N ILE A 40 -6.22 -5.27 -13.87
CA ILE A 40 -5.93 -5.00 -12.46
C ILE A 40 -7.17 -5.30 -11.63
N GLY A 41 -6.97 -6.01 -10.50
CA GLY A 41 -7.96 -6.29 -9.47
C GLY A 41 -7.40 -6.02 -8.07
N GLY A 42 -7.78 -4.91 -7.45
CA GLY A 42 -7.14 -4.46 -6.23
C GLY A 42 -5.70 -3.99 -6.49
N VAL A 43 -4.72 -4.57 -5.81
CA VAL A 43 -3.29 -4.32 -6.04
C VAL A 43 -2.65 -5.34 -6.97
N ASP A 44 -3.36 -6.40 -7.34
CA ASP A 44 -2.83 -7.49 -8.15
C ASP A 44 -3.31 -7.39 -9.59
N ALA A 45 -2.58 -8.04 -10.50
CA ALA A 45 -2.98 -8.18 -11.89
C ALA A 45 -3.39 -9.64 -12.17
N TYR A 46 -4.31 -9.80 -13.11
CA TYR A 46 -4.75 -11.10 -13.59
C TYR A 46 -4.60 -11.18 -15.12
N PRO A 47 -4.18 -12.32 -15.68
CA PRO A 47 -3.99 -12.46 -17.11
C PRO A 47 -5.31 -12.38 -17.88
N VAL A 48 -5.27 -11.67 -19.01
CA VAL A 48 -6.36 -11.52 -19.95
C VAL A 48 -5.86 -11.96 -21.33
N ARG A 49 -6.57 -12.90 -21.97
CA ARG A 49 -6.26 -13.31 -23.32
C ARG A 49 -6.99 -12.39 -24.29
N VAL A 50 -6.23 -11.77 -25.17
CA VAL A 50 -6.74 -10.96 -26.27
C VAL A 50 -6.66 -11.82 -27.53
N GLU A 51 -7.80 -12.08 -28.14
CA GLU A 51 -7.95 -12.89 -29.35
C GLU A 51 -8.50 -12.01 -30.45
N ALA A 52 -7.91 -12.05 -31.64
CA ALA A 52 -8.41 -11.30 -32.79
C ALA A 52 -8.65 -12.23 -33.98
N ASP A 53 -9.75 -12.00 -34.66
CA ASP A 53 -10.16 -12.69 -35.87
C ASP A 53 -10.55 -11.68 -36.96
N VAL A 54 -10.03 -11.90 -38.18
CA VAL A 54 -10.36 -11.10 -39.36
C VAL A 54 -11.07 -12.00 -40.36
N SER A 55 -12.36 -11.85 -40.53
CA SER A 55 -13.23 -12.68 -41.37
C SER A 55 -13.91 -11.88 -42.48
N GLU A 56 -14.42 -12.58 -43.50
CA GLU A 56 -15.22 -11.96 -44.53
C GLU A 56 -16.55 -11.48 -43.95
N GLY A 57 -17.06 -10.37 -44.47
CA GLY A 57 -18.33 -9.79 -44.02
C GLY A 57 -18.34 -8.26 -44.11
N LEU A 58 -19.41 -7.67 -43.62
CA LEU A 58 -19.55 -6.21 -43.57
C LEU A 58 -18.42 -5.61 -42.71
N PRO A 59 -17.77 -4.56 -43.17
CA PRO A 59 -16.69 -3.89 -42.45
C PRO A 59 -17.15 -3.43 -41.07
N GLN A 60 -16.69 -4.11 -40.03
CA GLN A 60 -17.04 -3.80 -38.64
C GLN A 60 -15.89 -4.16 -37.69
N PHE A 61 -15.69 -3.36 -36.66
CA PHE A 61 -14.77 -3.66 -35.55
C PHE A 61 -15.60 -3.97 -34.29
N LEU A 62 -15.57 -5.21 -33.84
CA LEU A 62 -16.35 -5.70 -32.70
C LEU A 62 -15.44 -6.05 -31.54
N MET A 63 -15.74 -5.48 -30.37
CA MET A 63 -15.11 -5.85 -29.11
C MET A 63 -16.06 -6.74 -28.30
N VAL A 64 -15.60 -7.95 -27.92
CA VAL A 64 -16.40 -8.97 -27.23
C VAL A 64 -15.81 -9.27 -25.86
N GLY A 65 -16.66 -9.59 -24.90
CA GLY A 65 -16.30 -9.90 -23.52
C GLY A 65 -17.09 -9.07 -22.50
N TYR A 66 -16.79 -9.24 -21.21
CA TYR A 66 -17.37 -8.38 -20.17
C TYR A 66 -16.53 -7.10 -20.03
N LEU A 67 -16.85 -6.09 -20.84
CA LEU A 67 -16.06 -4.89 -21.08
C LEU A 67 -16.72 -3.66 -20.45
N ALA A 68 -15.93 -2.82 -19.81
CA ALA A 68 -16.31 -1.45 -19.46
C ALA A 68 -16.33 -0.56 -20.72
N SER A 69 -16.94 0.64 -20.63
CA SER A 69 -17.07 1.57 -21.76
C SER A 69 -15.72 1.93 -22.37
N GLU A 70 -14.74 2.20 -21.51
CA GLU A 70 -13.39 2.60 -21.91
C GLU A 70 -12.67 1.52 -22.77
N VAL A 71 -12.99 0.23 -22.50
CA VAL A 71 -12.45 -0.91 -23.26
C VAL A 71 -13.21 -1.11 -24.57
N LYS A 72 -14.51 -0.81 -24.60
CA LYS A 72 -15.28 -0.85 -25.85
C LYS A 72 -14.80 0.22 -26.84
N GLU A 73 -14.45 1.40 -26.33
CA GLU A 73 -13.89 2.51 -27.12
C GLU A 73 -12.48 2.23 -27.64
N ALA A 74 -11.78 1.21 -27.10
CA ALA A 74 -10.47 0.79 -27.60
C ALA A 74 -10.49 0.46 -29.10
N GLY A 75 -11.62 -0.07 -29.62
CA GLY A 75 -11.77 -0.37 -31.04
C GLY A 75 -11.55 0.85 -31.92
N ASP A 76 -12.11 2.00 -31.55
CA ASP A 76 -11.99 3.25 -32.33
C ASP A 76 -10.58 3.86 -32.18
N ARG A 77 -9.99 3.81 -30.97
CA ARG A 77 -8.62 4.26 -30.74
C ARG A 77 -7.62 3.43 -31.56
N VAL A 78 -7.68 2.11 -31.44
CA VAL A 78 -6.81 1.18 -32.16
C VAL A 78 -6.94 1.34 -33.68
N ARG A 79 -8.19 1.41 -34.19
CA ARG A 79 -8.46 1.62 -35.62
C ARG A 79 -7.77 2.89 -36.15
N THR A 80 -7.91 3.99 -35.40
CA THR A 80 -7.36 5.28 -35.80
C THR A 80 -5.83 5.27 -35.70
N ALA A 81 -5.27 4.74 -34.61
CA ALA A 81 -3.85 4.63 -34.37
C ALA A 81 -3.15 3.76 -35.42
N LEU A 82 -3.72 2.60 -35.76
CA LEU A 82 -3.19 1.73 -36.82
C LEU A 82 -3.19 2.41 -38.21
N ARG A 83 -4.26 3.13 -38.56
CA ARG A 83 -4.33 3.90 -39.81
C ARG A 83 -3.21 4.95 -39.85
N ASN A 84 -3.02 5.69 -38.76
CA ASN A 84 -2.01 6.75 -38.68
C ASN A 84 -0.58 6.19 -38.66
N ALA A 85 -0.39 4.95 -38.17
CA ALA A 85 0.87 4.22 -38.23
C ALA A 85 1.13 3.52 -39.61
N GLY A 86 0.33 3.82 -40.63
CA GLY A 86 0.50 3.23 -41.97
C GLY A 86 -0.02 1.79 -42.13
N CYS A 87 -0.80 1.29 -41.17
CA CYS A 87 -1.40 -0.04 -41.19
C CYS A 87 -2.94 0.02 -41.20
N PRO A 88 -3.58 0.57 -42.27
CA PRO A 88 -5.04 0.71 -42.31
C PRO A 88 -5.71 -0.66 -42.22
N LEU A 89 -6.85 -0.72 -41.52
CA LEU A 89 -7.63 -1.94 -41.44
C LEU A 89 -8.29 -2.28 -42.78
N PRO A 90 -8.37 -3.59 -43.13
CA PRO A 90 -9.06 -4.02 -44.36
C PRO A 90 -10.57 -3.82 -44.21
N ALA A 91 -11.28 -3.72 -45.35
CA ALA A 91 -12.74 -3.67 -45.39
C ALA A 91 -13.37 -5.05 -45.11
N ARG A 92 -13.09 -5.59 -43.91
CA ARG A 92 -13.52 -6.89 -43.42
C ARG A 92 -14.09 -6.78 -42.01
N ARG A 93 -14.72 -7.85 -41.54
CA ARG A 93 -15.16 -7.95 -40.14
C ARG A 93 -13.99 -8.31 -39.25
N ILE A 94 -13.73 -7.47 -38.24
CA ILE A 94 -12.70 -7.70 -37.22
C ILE A 94 -13.40 -7.92 -35.89
N THR A 95 -13.15 -9.07 -35.27
CA THR A 95 -13.70 -9.39 -33.95
C THR A 95 -12.55 -9.58 -32.97
N VAL A 96 -12.59 -8.83 -31.86
CA VAL A 96 -11.60 -8.94 -30.78
C VAL A 96 -12.31 -9.40 -29.50
N ASN A 97 -11.86 -10.52 -28.95
CA ASN A 97 -12.39 -11.09 -27.71
C ASN A 97 -11.38 -10.95 -26.57
N LEU A 98 -11.83 -10.45 -25.42
CA LEU A 98 -11.04 -10.38 -24.19
C LEU A 98 -11.53 -11.42 -23.17
N ALA A 99 -10.84 -12.55 -23.11
CA ALA A 99 -11.18 -13.68 -22.23
C ALA A 99 -10.44 -13.61 -20.87
N PRO A 100 -11.05 -14.12 -19.77
CA PRO A 100 -12.33 -14.78 -19.67
C PRO A 100 -13.51 -13.78 -19.58
N ALA A 101 -14.68 -14.15 -20.08
CA ALA A 101 -15.88 -13.30 -20.03
C ALA A 101 -16.45 -13.12 -18.61
N SER A 102 -16.05 -13.93 -17.64
CA SER A 102 -16.51 -13.87 -16.25
C SER A 102 -15.96 -12.67 -15.46
N VAL A 103 -14.83 -12.08 -15.90
CA VAL A 103 -14.19 -10.96 -15.22
C VAL A 103 -14.35 -9.68 -16.04
N ARG A 104 -14.77 -8.59 -15.39
CA ARG A 104 -14.93 -7.28 -16.03
C ARG A 104 -13.55 -6.68 -16.36
N LYS A 105 -13.34 -6.33 -17.64
CA LYS A 105 -12.13 -5.59 -18.10
C LYS A 105 -12.43 -4.11 -18.09
N ALA A 106 -11.45 -3.34 -17.61
CA ALA A 106 -11.57 -1.90 -17.49
C ALA A 106 -10.22 -1.20 -17.69
N GLY A 107 -10.28 0.06 -18.09
CA GLY A 107 -9.13 0.89 -18.43
C GLY A 107 -8.60 0.66 -19.84
N SER A 108 -7.74 1.57 -20.30
CA SER A 108 -7.21 1.64 -21.68
C SER A 108 -5.99 0.75 -21.94
N ARG A 109 -5.50 0.04 -20.93
CA ARG A 109 -4.26 -0.76 -20.97
C ARG A 109 -4.24 -1.88 -22.01
N PHE A 110 -5.40 -2.25 -22.56
CA PHE A 110 -5.53 -3.33 -23.54
C PHE A 110 -5.28 -2.89 -24.99
N ASP A 111 -5.24 -1.58 -25.27
CA ASP A 111 -5.17 -1.03 -26.61
C ASP A 111 -3.98 -1.59 -27.39
N LEU A 112 -2.79 -1.61 -26.76
CA LEU A 112 -1.56 -2.09 -27.39
C LEU A 112 -1.63 -3.60 -27.72
N ALA A 113 -2.22 -4.40 -26.81
CA ALA A 113 -2.40 -5.84 -27.04
C ALA A 113 -3.43 -6.12 -28.14
N VAL A 114 -4.51 -5.33 -28.19
CA VAL A 114 -5.51 -5.38 -29.25
C VAL A 114 -4.90 -5.05 -30.59
N ALA A 115 -4.08 -3.97 -30.67
CA ALA A 115 -3.38 -3.60 -31.90
C ALA A 115 -2.44 -4.71 -32.36
N ALA A 116 -1.64 -5.30 -31.45
CA ALA A 116 -0.73 -6.41 -31.76
C ALA A 116 -1.47 -7.64 -32.29
N ALA A 117 -2.60 -8.02 -31.64
CA ALA A 117 -3.40 -9.14 -32.08
C ALA A 117 -4.02 -8.89 -33.48
N VAL A 118 -4.57 -7.70 -33.70
CA VAL A 118 -5.14 -7.32 -35.01
C VAL A 118 -4.07 -7.31 -36.11
N LEU A 119 -2.89 -6.76 -35.84
CA LEU A 119 -1.75 -6.76 -36.81
C LEU A 119 -1.33 -8.17 -37.15
N ALA A 120 -1.27 -9.09 -36.21
CA ALA A 120 -0.95 -10.49 -36.48
C ALA A 120 -2.03 -11.20 -37.29
N SER A 121 -3.31 -10.96 -36.99
CA SER A 121 -4.44 -11.49 -37.78
C SER A 121 -4.48 -10.93 -39.21
N MET A 122 -3.94 -9.71 -39.41
CA MET A 122 -3.76 -9.10 -40.72
C MET A 122 -2.47 -9.52 -41.43
N GLN A 123 -1.66 -10.39 -40.84
CA GLN A 123 -0.32 -10.81 -41.35
C GLN A 123 0.66 -9.67 -41.55
N LYS A 124 0.50 -8.58 -40.81
CA LYS A 124 1.46 -7.45 -40.82
C LYS A 124 2.67 -7.74 -39.95
N ILE A 125 2.52 -8.65 -38.99
CA ILE A 125 3.55 -9.23 -38.12
C ILE A 125 3.36 -10.76 -38.06
N PRO A 126 4.42 -11.55 -37.79
CA PRO A 126 4.31 -12.99 -37.61
C PRO A 126 3.43 -13.31 -36.39
N ALA A 127 2.44 -14.22 -36.52
CA ALA A 127 1.59 -14.60 -35.41
C ALA A 127 2.36 -15.31 -34.28
N GLU A 128 3.42 -16.03 -34.66
CA GLU A 128 4.31 -16.74 -33.73
C GLU A 128 5.08 -15.77 -32.81
N SER A 129 5.31 -14.52 -33.25
CA SER A 129 6.00 -13.52 -32.45
C SER A 129 5.25 -13.10 -31.21
N LEU A 130 3.93 -13.36 -31.15
CA LEU A 130 3.10 -13.10 -29.98
C LEU A 130 3.19 -14.20 -28.91
N GLY A 131 3.79 -15.34 -29.24
CA GLY A 131 3.93 -16.48 -28.35
C GLY A 131 4.82 -16.18 -27.14
N GLY A 132 4.32 -16.39 -25.92
CA GLY A 132 5.10 -16.17 -24.70
C GLY A 132 5.28 -14.69 -24.33
N LEU A 133 4.53 -13.79 -24.95
CA LEU A 133 4.53 -12.36 -24.65
C LEU A 133 3.31 -11.97 -23.79
N MET A 134 3.51 -10.96 -22.95
CA MET A 134 2.43 -10.18 -22.35
C MET A 134 2.59 -8.72 -22.80
N ILE A 135 1.53 -8.16 -23.37
CA ILE A 135 1.55 -6.80 -23.95
C ILE A 135 0.50 -5.95 -23.24
N ALA A 136 0.88 -4.77 -22.80
CA ALA A 136 -0.05 -3.79 -22.24
C ALA A 136 0.43 -2.37 -22.50
N GLY A 137 -0.52 -1.49 -22.79
CA GLY A 137 -0.29 -0.07 -23.04
C GLY A 137 -1.53 0.59 -23.59
N GLU A 138 -1.65 1.89 -23.37
CA GLU A 138 -2.69 2.72 -23.95
C GLU A 138 -2.20 3.35 -25.26
N LEU A 139 -3.07 3.52 -26.22
CA LEU A 139 -2.75 4.15 -27.50
C LEU A 139 -3.41 5.53 -27.64
N SER A 140 -2.61 6.52 -28.03
CA SER A 140 -3.13 7.77 -28.56
C SER A 140 -3.64 7.57 -30.01
N LEU A 141 -4.45 8.48 -30.50
CA LEU A 141 -4.91 8.45 -31.89
C LEU A 141 -3.78 8.61 -32.91
N SER A 142 -2.66 9.21 -32.52
CA SER A 142 -1.45 9.35 -33.37
C SER A 142 -0.59 8.08 -33.43
N GLY A 143 -0.90 7.05 -32.61
CA GLY A 143 -0.11 5.82 -32.53
C GLY A 143 0.98 5.85 -31.45
N GLN A 144 1.07 6.89 -30.62
CA GLN A 144 1.97 6.92 -29.48
C GLN A 144 1.47 5.98 -28.37
N VAL A 145 2.40 5.34 -27.69
CA VAL A 145 2.13 4.47 -26.52
C VAL A 145 2.21 5.28 -25.25
N LEU A 146 1.09 5.42 -24.58
CA LEU A 146 0.95 6.19 -23.34
C LEU A 146 1.16 5.30 -22.12
N GLY A 147 1.68 5.90 -21.03
CA GLY A 147 1.89 5.24 -19.75
C GLY A 147 0.60 4.72 -19.13
N ILE A 148 0.70 3.59 -18.47
CA ILE A 148 -0.42 2.93 -17.77
C ILE A 148 -0.10 2.68 -16.30
N PRO A 149 -1.07 2.75 -15.39
CA PRO A 149 -0.86 2.37 -13.99
C PRO A 149 -0.76 0.86 -13.83
N GLY A 150 0.02 0.38 -12.83
CA GLY A 150 0.05 -1.01 -12.41
C GLY A 150 0.98 -1.92 -13.21
N VAL A 151 2.02 -1.39 -13.85
CA VAL A 151 2.95 -2.21 -14.64
C VAL A 151 3.77 -3.16 -13.77
N LEU A 152 4.10 -2.80 -12.53
CA LEU A 152 4.75 -3.72 -11.60
C LEU A 152 3.87 -4.95 -11.31
N ALA A 153 2.57 -4.74 -11.04
CA ALA A 153 1.62 -5.84 -10.83
C ALA A 153 1.47 -6.70 -12.09
N LEU A 154 1.50 -6.08 -13.28
CA LEU A 154 1.46 -6.78 -14.57
C LEU A 154 2.69 -7.67 -14.75
N ALA A 155 3.89 -7.18 -14.45
CA ALA A 155 5.13 -7.97 -14.54
C ALA A 155 5.13 -9.15 -13.54
N GLU A 156 4.59 -8.97 -12.33
CA GLU A 156 4.37 -10.08 -11.38
C GLU A 156 3.38 -11.13 -11.93
N ALA A 157 2.28 -10.69 -12.53
CA ALA A 157 1.32 -11.60 -13.17
C ALA A 157 1.91 -12.35 -14.36
N ALA A 158 2.76 -11.69 -15.15
CA ALA A 158 3.52 -12.30 -16.24
C ALA A 158 4.45 -13.40 -15.74
N ARG A 159 5.21 -13.12 -14.66
CA ARG A 159 6.05 -14.12 -13.98
C ARG A 159 5.23 -15.33 -13.51
N ALA A 160 4.12 -15.08 -12.83
CA ALA A 160 3.25 -16.15 -12.33
C ALA A 160 2.61 -16.99 -13.45
N ALA A 161 2.37 -16.38 -14.63
CA ALA A 161 1.87 -17.06 -15.82
C ALA A 161 2.97 -17.76 -16.65
N GLY A 162 4.24 -17.69 -16.23
CA GLY A 162 5.37 -18.28 -16.95
C GLY A 162 5.72 -17.53 -18.26
N VAL A 163 5.29 -16.29 -18.40
CA VAL A 163 5.60 -15.41 -19.53
C VAL A 163 7.05 -14.93 -19.41
N LYS A 164 7.81 -15.01 -20.49
CA LYS A 164 9.23 -14.65 -20.46
C LYS A 164 9.50 -13.17 -20.76
N ARG A 165 8.63 -12.53 -21.56
CA ARG A 165 8.83 -11.15 -22.00
C ARG A 165 7.53 -10.34 -21.90
N CYS A 166 7.66 -9.13 -21.35
CA CYS A 166 6.60 -8.12 -21.30
C CYS A 166 6.93 -6.95 -22.22
N ILE A 167 5.97 -6.50 -23.02
CA ILE A 167 6.06 -5.26 -23.79
C ILE A 167 5.12 -4.25 -23.15
N VAL A 168 5.68 -3.12 -22.72
CA VAL A 168 4.99 -2.07 -21.96
C VAL A 168 5.38 -0.68 -22.47
N PRO A 169 4.66 0.38 -22.09
CA PRO A 169 5.10 1.73 -22.44
C PRO A 169 6.51 2.03 -21.93
N SER A 170 7.33 2.71 -22.73
CA SER A 170 8.72 3.05 -22.39
C SER A 170 8.85 3.78 -21.06
N VAL A 171 7.89 4.66 -20.73
CA VAL A 171 7.84 5.39 -19.45
C VAL A 171 7.66 4.48 -18.23
N ASN A 172 7.06 3.30 -18.40
CA ASN A 172 6.84 2.32 -17.34
C ASN A 172 7.85 1.16 -17.35
N ALA A 173 8.71 1.07 -18.35
CA ALA A 173 9.59 -0.09 -18.53
C ALA A 173 10.52 -0.33 -17.32
N ARG A 174 11.03 0.74 -16.70
CA ARG A 174 11.88 0.64 -15.51
C ARG A 174 11.13 0.07 -14.29
N GLU A 175 9.87 0.42 -14.14
CA GLU A 175 8.98 -0.12 -13.11
C GLU A 175 8.76 -1.63 -13.28
N GLY A 176 8.40 -2.06 -14.49
CA GLY A 176 8.22 -3.49 -14.79
C GLY A 176 9.51 -4.30 -14.62
N ALA A 177 10.67 -3.71 -14.97
CA ALA A 177 11.98 -4.35 -14.90
C ALA A 177 12.49 -4.62 -13.46
N LEU A 178 11.77 -4.16 -12.43
CA LEU A 178 12.02 -4.57 -11.04
C LEU A 178 11.80 -6.07 -10.81
N ILE A 179 10.95 -6.71 -11.63
CA ILE A 179 10.74 -8.16 -11.64
C ILE A 179 11.78 -8.79 -12.57
N GLN A 180 12.91 -9.19 -12.02
CA GLN A 180 14.11 -9.60 -12.78
C GLN A 180 13.92 -10.88 -13.61
N GLU A 181 12.97 -11.75 -13.22
CA GLU A 181 12.66 -13.02 -13.89
C GLU A 181 11.89 -12.84 -15.20
N VAL A 182 11.41 -11.63 -15.50
CA VAL A 182 10.70 -11.28 -16.72
C VAL A 182 11.52 -10.26 -17.51
N GLU A 183 11.74 -10.51 -18.79
CA GLU A 183 12.35 -9.54 -19.69
C GLU A 183 11.32 -8.45 -20.01
N VAL A 184 11.63 -7.19 -19.69
CA VAL A 184 10.75 -6.06 -19.97
C VAL A 184 11.35 -5.20 -21.09
N VAL A 185 10.55 -4.97 -22.13
CA VAL A 185 10.88 -4.12 -23.26
C VAL A 185 9.89 -2.95 -23.31
N GLY A 186 10.42 -1.73 -23.29
CA GLY A 186 9.63 -0.52 -23.45
C GLY A 186 9.43 -0.17 -24.91
N VAL A 187 8.23 0.30 -25.28
CA VAL A 187 7.91 0.84 -26.60
C VAL A 187 7.24 2.21 -26.46
N SER A 188 7.54 3.11 -27.39
CA SER A 188 7.07 4.50 -27.35
C SER A 188 5.96 4.78 -28.39
N ASP A 189 5.87 3.96 -29.43
CA ASP A 189 4.85 4.08 -30.47
C ASP A 189 4.57 2.73 -31.17
N LEU A 190 3.55 2.70 -32.03
CA LEU A 190 3.14 1.52 -32.77
C LEU A 190 4.19 1.08 -33.81
N THR A 191 4.98 1.99 -34.33
CA THR A 191 6.03 1.67 -35.31
C THR A 191 7.13 0.85 -34.66
N GLU A 192 7.55 1.28 -33.45
CA GLU A 192 8.52 0.55 -32.63
C GLU A 192 7.99 -0.83 -32.23
N LEU A 193 6.70 -0.92 -31.86
CA LEU A 193 6.07 -2.22 -31.58
C LEU A 193 6.09 -3.15 -32.78
N ILE A 194 5.74 -2.66 -33.99
CA ILE A 194 5.71 -3.45 -35.21
C ILE A 194 7.11 -3.96 -35.54
N GLU A 195 8.12 -3.09 -35.48
CA GLU A 195 9.51 -3.47 -35.71
C GLU A 195 10.00 -4.51 -34.70
N LEU A 196 9.68 -4.31 -33.41
CA LEU A 196 10.02 -5.27 -32.35
C LEU A 196 9.36 -6.64 -32.57
N LEU A 197 8.10 -6.69 -33.00
CA LEU A 197 7.39 -7.96 -33.23
C LEU A 197 7.83 -8.65 -34.52
N ARG A 198 8.35 -7.91 -35.52
CA ARG A 198 8.99 -8.47 -36.73
C ARG A 198 10.40 -8.96 -36.47
N HIS A 199 11.13 -8.29 -35.59
CA HIS A 199 12.53 -8.51 -35.27
C HIS A 199 12.73 -8.59 -33.74
N PRO A 200 12.27 -9.67 -33.07
CA PRO A 200 12.32 -9.79 -31.62
C PRO A 200 13.73 -9.68 -31.01
N GLU A 201 14.75 -9.97 -31.80
CA GLU A 201 16.17 -9.87 -31.44
C GLU A 201 16.66 -8.43 -31.26
N LYS A 202 15.99 -7.45 -31.87
CA LYS A 202 16.33 -6.01 -31.74
C LYS A 202 15.81 -5.38 -30.46
N GLY A 203 14.94 -6.08 -29.70
CA GLY A 203 14.38 -5.59 -28.46
C GLY A 203 15.46 -5.33 -27.41
N VAL A 204 15.55 -4.11 -26.92
CA VAL A 204 16.47 -3.76 -25.84
C VAL A 204 15.78 -4.03 -24.50
N ARG A 205 16.32 -5.01 -23.77
CA ARG A 205 15.85 -5.30 -22.40
C ARG A 205 16.12 -4.10 -21.50
N THR A 206 15.09 -3.63 -20.82
CA THR A 206 15.24 -2.66 -19.74
C THR A 206 15.84 -3.36 -18.53
N SER A 207 16.97 -2.87 -18.03
CA SER A 207 17.65 -3.42 -16.86
C SER A 207 17.59 -2.42 -15.72
N VAL A 208 17.18 -2.89 -14.54
CA VAL A 208 17.16 -2.11 -13.29
C VAL A 208 17.75 -2.99 -12.20
N SER A 209 18.65 -2.45 -11.38
CA SER A 209 19.13 -3.10 -10.16
C SER A 209 18.36 -2.55 -8.96
N PRO A 210 17.42 -3.30 -8.37
CA PRO A 210 16.62 -2.84 -7.24
C PRO A 210 17.48 -2.47 -6.03
N ASP A 211 18.54 -3.24 -5.75
CA ASP A 211 19.45 -2.98 -4.63
C ASP A 211 20.20 -1.66 -4.76
N SER A 212 20.61 -1.29 -6.00
CA SER A 212 21.27 -0.02 -6.26
C SER A 212 20.34 1.19 -6.07
N LEU A 213 19.03 1.00 -6.23
CA LEU A 213 18.04 2.03 -5.97
C LEU A 213 17.82 2.25 -4.47
N LEU A 214 17.79 1.18 -3.69
CA LEU A 214 17.65 1.25 -2.23
C LEU A 214 18.85 1.91 -1.56
N GLY A 215 20.08 1.65 -2.02
CA GLY A 215 21.31 2.23 -1.48
C GLY A 215 21.44 3.74 -1.64
N ARG A 216 20.63 4.38 -2.48
CA ARG A 216 20.63 5.84 -2.70
C ARG A 216 19.71 6.62 -1.75
N SER A 217 18.97 5.96 -0.89
CA SER A 217 18.07 6.62 0.06
C SER A 217 18.84 7.14 1.27
N GLU A 218 19.67 8.16 1.07
CA GLU A 218 20.22 8.95 2.17
C GLU A 218 19.08 9.63 2.92
N GLY A 219 19.16 9.62 4.26
CA GLY A 219 18.12 10.20 5.12
C GLY A 219 17.86 11.67 4.75
N ASN A 220 16.63 12.09 4.92
CA ASN A 220 16.29 13.50 4.73
C ASN A 220 16.86 14.28 5.91
N GLU A 221 18.09 14.80 5.80
CA GLU A 221 18.77 15.59 6.84
C GLU A 221 17.94 16.81 7.27
N ALA A 222 17.00 17.24 6.41
CA ALA A 222 16.14 18.38 6.68
C ALA A 222 15.10 18.13 7.79
N GLU A 223 14.81 16.88 8.18
CA GLU A 223 13.80 16.53 9.19
C GLU A 223 14.36 15.59 10.26
N ASP A 224 15.37 16.08 11.01
CA ASP A 224 16.03 15.31 12.08
C ASP A 224 15.40 15.54 13.46
N PHE A 225 15.41 14.50 14.30
CA PHE A 225 14.94 14.56 15.69
C PHE A 225 15.77 15.52 16.56
N SER A 226 17.03 15.79 16.21
CA SER A 226 17.88 16.77 16.87
C SER A 226 17.32 18.19 16.84
N GLN A 227 16.46 18.49 15.85
CA GLN A 227 15.77 19.78 15.70
C GLN A 227 14.55 19.95 16.64
N ILE A 228 14.18 18.89 17.38
CA ILE A 228 13.08 18.95 18.34
C ILE A 228 13.65 19.37 19.69
N HIS A 229 13.42 20.60 20.07
CA HIS A 229 13.80 21.11 21.38
C HIS A 229 12.80 20.67 22.46
N GLY A 230 13.28 20.36 23.65
CA GLY A 230 12.46 19.89 24.75
C GLY A 230 11.73 18.58 24.45
N GLN A 231 10.47 18.48 24.91
CA GLN A 231 9.53 17.37 24.61
C GLN A 231 10.12 15.96 24.87
N LYS A 232 11.01 15.79 25.87
CA LYS A 232 11.74 14.54 26.13
C LYS A 232 10.81 13.31 26.19
N MET A 233 9.70 13.42 26.92
CA MET A 233 8.75 12.32 27.09
C MET A 233 8.02 11.97 25.76
N VAL A 234 7.67 12.99 24.96
CA VAL A 234 7.00 12.77 23.65
C VAL A 234 7.98 12.14 22.66
N ARG A 235 9.25 12.56 22.68
CA ARG A 235 10.33 11.97 21.86
C ARG A 235 10.53 10.51 22.24
N ARG A 236 10.60 10.16 23.54
CA ARG A 236 10.71 8.78 24.03
C ARG A 236 9.46 7.96 23.64
N ALA A 237 8.26 8.51 23.79
CA ALA A 237 7.03 7.86 23.35
C ALA A 237 7.02 7.59 21.84
N ALA A 238 7.53 8.52 21.02
CA ALA A 238 7.67 8.33 19.57
C ALA A 238 8.70 7.22 19.24
N GLU A 239 9.80 7.13 19.96
CA GLU A 239 10.78 6.03 19.84
C GLU A 239 10.16 4.67 20.16
N VAL A 240 9.45 4.56 21.29
CA VAL A 240 8.74 3.32 21.68
C VAL A 240 7.67 2.97 20.64
N ALA A 241 6.93 3.97 20.16
CA ALA A 241 5.92 3.77 19.12
C ALA A 241 6.52 3.23 17.82
N ALA A 242 7.65 3.81 17.37
CA ALA A 242 8.37 3.36 16.19
C ALA A 242 8.96 1.95 16.38
N ALA A 243 9.52 1.65 17.56
CA ALA A 243 10.13 0.35 17.86
C ALA A 243 9.12 -0.81 17.86
N GLY A 244 7.88 -0.58 18.27
CA GLY A 244 6.84 -1.60 18.28
C GLY A 244 5.82 -1.48 17.16
N MET A 245 5.93 -0.48 16.29
CA MET A 245 4.88 -0.09 15.33
C MET A 245 3.53 0.15 16.03
N HIS A 246 3.56 0.82 17.19
CA HIS A 246 2.40 1.17 17.98
C HIS A 246 1.68 2.41 17.44
N ASN A 247 0.36 2.40 17.48
CA ASN A 247 -0.44 3.57 17.16
C ASN A 247 -0.26 4.65 18.24
N PHE A 248 0.00 5.89 17.82
CA PHE A 248 0.44 6.96 18.68
C PHE A 248 -0.46 8.20 18.58
N LEU A 249 -0.93 8.72 19.72
CA LEU A 249 -1.72 9.94 19.81
C LEU A 249 -0.99 10.98 20.66
N MET A 250 -0.81 12.16 20.10
CA MET A 250 -0.27 13.33 20.80
C MET A 250 -1.39 14.33 21.12
N ILE A 251 -1.49 14.72 22.38
CA ILE A 251 -2.50 15.68 22.86
C ILE A 251 -1.77 16.89 23.43
N GLY A 252 -2.08 18.09 22.95
CA GLY A 252 -1.44 19.29 23.47
C GLY A 252 -1.94 20.57 22.81
N PRO A 253 -1.62 21.73 23.39
CA PRO A 253 -2.06 23.01 22.87
C PRO A 253 -1.52 23.29 21.46
N PRO A 254 -2.12 24.25 20.74
CA PRO A 254 -1.56 24.73 19.49
C PRO A 254 -0.11 25.20 19.66
N GLY A 255 0.75 24.89 18.68
CA GLY A 255 2.16 25.28 18.72
C GLY A 255 3.05 24.42 19.64
N SER A 256 2.57 23.30 20.20
CA SER A 256 3.40 22.39 21.01
C SER A 256 4.32 21.44 20.21
N GLY A 257 4.40 21.59 18.89
CA GLY A 257 5.33 20.81 18.04
C GLY A 257 4.83 19.43 17.59
N LYS A 258 3.56 19.08 17.81
CA LYS A 258 2.98 17.75 17.47
C LYS A 258 3.22 17.34 16.01
N THR A 259 2.88 18.20 15.08
CA THR A 259 3.07 17.99 13.63
C THR A 259 4.55 17.87 13.26
N MET A 260 5.41 18.65 13.93
CA MET A 260 6.85 18.61 13.74
C MET A 260 7.45 17.27 14.18
N ILE A 261 7.00 16.74 15.32
CA ILE A 261 7.40 15.41 15.81
C ILE A 261 6.92 14.33 14.83
N ALA A 262 5.62 14.36 14.45
CA ALA A 262 5.04 13.36 13.55
C ALA A 262 5.80 13.23 12.22
N ARG A 263 6.19 14.36 11.61
CA ARG A 263 6.95 14.38 10.34
C ARG A 263 8.34 13.76 10.44
N ARG A 264 8.93 13.72 11.65
CA ARG A 264 10.27 13.17 11.89
C ARG A 264 10.27 11.68 12.25
N ILE A 265 9.12 11.10 12.62
CA ILE A 265 9.02 9.67 12.94
C ILE A 265 9.49 8.75 11.79
N PRO A 266 9.21 9.03 10.50
CA PRO A 266 9.79 8.22 9.41
C PRO A 266 11.32 8.13 9.46
N GLY A 267 11.98 9.20 9.94
CA GLY A 267 13.44 9.27 10.07
C GLY A 267 14.03 8.34 11.13
N ILE A 268 13.26 7.89 12.12
CA ILE A 268 13.70 6.94 13.15
C ILE A 268 13.24 5.49 12.88
N LEU A 269 12.43 5.27 11.85
CA LEU A 269 12.10 3.92 11.40
C LEU A 269 13.27 3.31 10.61
N PRO A 270 13.46 1.98 10.65
CA PRO A 270 14.43 1.29 9.81
C PRO A 270 14.20 1.56 8.32
N PRO A 271 15.26 1.59 7.49
CA PRO A 271 15.12 1.71 6.05
C PRO A 271 14.28 0.58 5.47
N LEU A 272 13.65 0.84 4.32
CA LEU A 272 12.86 -0.17 3.63
C LEU A 272 13.75 -1.31 3.12
N LYS A 273 13.28 -2.55 3.30
CA LYS A 273 13.83 -3.71 2.61
C LYS A 273 13.22 -3.82 1.22
N LEU A 274 13.90 -4.51 0.31
CA LEU A 274 13.43 -4.67 -1.07
C LEU A 274 11.98 -5.19 -1.15
N GLU A 275 11.65 -6.21 -0.37
CA GLU A 275 10.30 -6.77 -0.34
C GLU A 275 9.22 -5.77 0.12
N GLU A 276 9.55 -4.92 1.11
CA GLU A 276 8.66 -3.87 1.58
C GLU A 276 8.50 -2.78 0.52
N SER A 277 9.62 -2.36 -0.07
CA SER A 277 9.69 -1.37 -1.12
C SER A 277 8.87 -1.78 -2.36
N LEU A 278 9.00 -3.02 -2.82
CA LEU A 278 8.21 -3.56 -3.94
C LEU A 278 6.70 -3.56 -3.63
N LYS A 279 6.29 -3.95 -2.41
CA LYS A 279 4.88 -3.92 -2.00
C LYS A 279 4.31 -2.51 -2.00
N ILE A 280 5.07 -1.54 -1.47
CA ILE A 280 4.68 -0.13 -1.47
C ILE A 280 4.61 0.40 -2.90
N THR A 281 5.64 0.15 -3.70
CA THR A 281 5.70 0.56 -5.11
C THR A 281 4.49 0.04 -5.89
N LYS A 282 4.10 -1.21 -5.66
CA LYS A 282 2.93 -1.82 -6.30
C LYS A 282 1.63 -1.07 -5.99
N ILE A 283 1.43 -0.65 -4.74
CA ILE A 283 0.26 0.16 -4.33
C ILE A 283 0.26 1.50 -5.07
N TYR A 284 1.42 2.19 -5.09
CA TYR A 284 1.55 3.49 -5.76
C TYR A 284 1.41 3.37 -7.28
N SER A 285 1.96 2.31 -7.87
CA SER A 285 1.83 1.99 -9.28
C SER A 285 0.37 1.81 -9.70
N VAL A 286 -0.38 0.96 -8.98
CA VAL A 286 -1.81 0.73 -9.26
C VAL A 286 -2.66 1.99 -9.04
N ALA A 287 -2.29 2.83 -8.08
CA ALA A 287 -2.93 4.12 -7.85
C ALA A 287 -2.59 5.17 -8.93
N GLY A 288 -1.60 4.92 -9.78
CA GLY A 288 -1.09 5.90 -10.76
C GLY A 288 -0.32 7.06 -10.10
N LEU A 289 0.23 6.82 -8.91
CA LEU A 289 0.91 7.83 -8.08
C LEU A 289 2.41 7.57 -7.94
N LEU A 290 2.98 6.70 -8.76
CA LEU A 290 4.44 6.53 -8.81
C LEU A 290 5.06 7.82 -9.36
N PRO A 291 6.04 8.44 -8.66
CA PRO A 291 6.63 9.69 -9.12
C PRO A 291 7.29 9.54 -10.49
N PRO A 292 7.21 10.55 -11.36
CA PRO A 292 7.83 10.50 -12.68
C PRO A 292 9.34 10.22 -12.60
N GLY A 293 9.79 9.22 -13.36
CA GLY A 293 11.20 8.80 -13.40
C GLY A 293 11.63 7.87 -12.25
N GLU A 294 10.83 7.70 -11.21
CA GLU A 294 11.08 6.71 -10.16
C GLU A 294 10.52 5.35 -10.57
N ALA A 295 11.33 4.32 -10.41
CA ALA A 295 10.89 2.94 -10.61
C ALA A 295 10.47 2.27 -9.31
N LEU A 296 11.07 2.68 -8.18
CA LEU A 296 10.95 2.05 -6.87
C LEU A 296 10.77 3.11 -5.78
N ILE A 297 9.79 2.92 -4.91
CA ILE A 297 9.65 3.74 -3.68
C ILE A 297 10.68 3.26 -2.67
N THR A 298 11.63 4.12 -2.34
CA THR A 298 12.75 3.81 -1.45
C THR A 298 12.62 4.42 -0.05
N LYS A 299 11.68 5.33 0.14
CA LYS A 299 11.40 5.99 1.44
C LYS A 299 10.06 5.51 2.00
N ARG A 300 9.99 5.40 3.33
CA ARG A 300 8.72 5.06 3.99
C ARG A 300 7.68 6.13 3.73
N PRO A 301 6.47 5.77 3.28
CA PRO A 301 5.40 6.73 3.04
C PRO A 301 5.02 7.50 4.32
N PHE A 302 4.85 8.79 4.19
CA PHE A 302 4.22 9.65 5.20
C PHE A 302 3.02 10.32 4.55
N ARG A 303 1.81 9.86 4.92
CA ARG A 303 0.55 10.39 4.39
C ARG A 303 -0.15 11.23 5.45
N ALA A 304 -0.44 12.46 5.13
CA ALA A 304 -1.07 13.43 6.04
C ALA A 304 -2.31 14.05 5.37
N PRO A 305 -3.40 13.29 5.24
CA PRO A 305 -4.63 13.82 4.65
C PRO A 305 -5.23 14.92 5.53
N HIS A 306 -5.77 15.95 4.89
CA HIS A 306 -6.45 17.04 5.59
C HIS A 306 -7.75 16.52 6.26
N HIS A 307 -8.18 17.12 7.37
CA HIS A 307 -9.37 16.68 8.12
C HIS A 307 -10.69 16.73 7.31
N THR A 308 -10.72 17.48 6.20
CA THR A 308 -11.86 17.49 5.25
C THR A 308 -11.93 16.28 4.33
N THR A 309 -10.91 15.43 4.35
CA THR A 309 -10.84 14.23 3.49
C THR A 309 -12.04 13.30 3.75
N THR A 310 -12.65 12.83 2.66
CA THR A 310 -13.81 11.95 2.74
C THR A 310 -13.42 10.52 3.13
N ALA A 311 -14.40 9.75 3.62
CA ALA A 311 -14.20 8.33 3.93
C ALA A 311 -13.74 7.54 2.70
N GLU A 312 -14.26 7.87 1.50
CA GLU A 312 -13.85 7.23 0.25
C GLU A 312 -12.42 7.58 -0.15
N ALA A 313 -11.99 8.82 0.04
CA ALA A 313 -10.59 9.19 -0.23
C ALA A 313 -9.61 8.53 0.75
N LEU A 314 -10.03 8.30 2.01
CA LEU A 314 -9.23 7.57 2.99
C LEU A 314 -9.12 6.07 2.65
N ALA A 315 -10.24 5.39 2.43
CA ALA A 315 -10.24 3.95 2.19
C ALA A 315 -9.89 3.57 0.76
N GLY A 316 -10.12 4.46 -0.16
CA GLY A 316 -10.18 4.17 -1.58
C GLY A 316 -11.60 3.94 -2.06
N GLY A 317 -11.80 3.98 -3.34
CA GLY A 317 -13.12 3.87 -3.93
C GLY A 317 -13.15 4.16 -5.41
N GLY A 318 -14.32 4.56 -5.89
CA GLY A 318 -14.58 4.78 -7.31
C GLY A 318 -15.33 3.61 -7.96
N ARG A 319 -15.63 3.76 -9.24
CA ARG A 319 -16.28 2.71 -10.06
C ARG A 319 -15.37 1.50 -10.25
N LEU A 320 -14.08 1.76 -10.41
CA LEU A 320 -12.97 0.82 -10.30
C LEU A 320 -12.22 1.21 -9.06
N PRO A 321 -12.34 0.46 -7.97
CA PRO A 321 -11.70 0.84 -6.73
C PRO A 321 -10.19 0.97 -6.87
N ILE A 322 -9.69 2.14 -6.49
CA ILE A 322 -8.26 2.44 -6.37
C ILE A 322 -7.88 2.58 -4.88
N PRO A 323 -6.62 2.34 -4.52
CA PRO A 323 -6.16 2.50 -3.13
C PRO A 323 -6.36 3.94 -2.65
N GLY A 324 -6.83 4.11 -1.40
CA GLY A 324 -6.91 5.40 -0.72
C GLY A 324 -5.69 5.69 0.16
N GLU A 325 -5.75 6.82 0.91
CA GLU A 325 -4.67 7.30 1.78
C GLU A 325 -4.21 6.24 2.80
N ILE A 326 -5.14 5.42 3.31
CA ILE A 326 -4.86 4.31 4.24
C ILE A 326 -3.92 3.30 3.58
N SER A 327 -4.19 2.89 2.35
CA SER A 327 -3.37 1.92 1.64
C SER A 327 -2.06 2.53 1.15
N LEU A 328 -2.08 3.81 0.73
CA LEU A 328 -0.89 4.57 0.35
C LEU A 328 0.07 4.81 1.51
N SER A 329 -0.39 4.73 2.76
CA SER A 329 0.46 4.81 3.96
C SER A 329 1.09 3.47 4.35
N SER A 330 0.79 2.37 3.66
CA SER A 330 1.34 1.04 3.97
C SER A 330 2.87 1.04 3.95
N GLY A 331 3.47 0.37 4.94
CA GLY A 331 4.91 0.36 5.17
C GLY A 331 5.47 1.64 5.79
N GLY A 332 4.60 2.61 6.12
CA GLY A 332 4.96 3.91 6.67
C GLY A 332 3.96 4.42 7.70
N ILE A 333 3.61 5.69 7.60
CA ILE A 333 2.82 6.42 8.60
C ILE A 333 1.60 7.07 7.94
N LEU A 334 0.44 6.87 8.57
CA LEU A 334 -0.75 7.69 8.36
C LEU A 334 -0.83 8.71 9.50
N PHE A 335 -0.63 9.98 9.18
CA PHE A 335 -0.72 11.06 10.15
C PHE A 335 -2.06 11.80 10.03
N LEU A 336 -2.81 11.85 11.14
CA LEU A 336 -4.07 12.57 11.23
C LEU A 336 -3.92 13.72 12.22
N ASP A 337 -3.73 14.91 11.70
CA ASP A 337 -3.73 16.14 12.52
C ASP A 337 -5.16 16.60 12.80
N GLU A 338 -5.37 17.28 13.92
CA GLU A 338 -6.69 17.75 14.35
C GLU A 338 -7.73 16.61 14.35
N LEU A 339 -7.38 15.45 14.91
CA LEU A 339 -8.17 14.21 14.84
C LEU A 339 -9.68 14.40 15.10
N PRO A 340 -10.15 15.20 16.09
CA PRO A 340 -11.58 15.39 16.33
C PRO A 340 -12.30 16.22 15.25
N GLU A 341 -11.57 16.87 14.32
CA GLU A 341 -12.17 17.67 13.25
C GLU A 341 -12.52 16.82 12.01
N PHE A 342 -12.00 15.61 11.92
CA PHE A 342 -12.41 14.67 10.88
C PHE A 342 -13.89 14.29 11.03
N ARG A 343 -14.57 14.10 9.92
CA ARG A 343 -15.93 13.57 9.92
C ARG A 343 -15.97 12.20 10.59
N ARG A 344 -17.00 11.95 11.38
CA ARG A 344 -17.14 10.68 12.10
C ARG A 344 -17.09 9.46 11.18
N SER A 345 -17.70 9.53 9.99
CA SER A 345 -17.64 8.45 8.99
C SER A 345 -16.21 8.16 8.51
N ALA A 346 -15.36 9.18 8.40
CA ALA A 346 -13.96 9.05 8.02
C ALA A 346 -13.13 8.38 9.13
N LEU A 347 -13.41 8.67 10.40
CA LEU A 347 -12.74 8.03 11.54
C LEU A 347 -13.20 6.57 11.74
N GLU A 348 -14.47 6.29 11.57
CA GLU A 348 -15.00 4.92 11.75
C GLU A 348 -14.45 3.94 10.71
N ILE A 349 -14.09 4.41 9.51
CA ILE A 349 -13.53 3.55 8.47
C ILE A 349 -12.12 3.05 8.80
N LEU A 350 -11.40 3.71 9.72
CA LEU A 350 -10.07 3.30 10.19
C LEU A 350 -10.12 2.04 11.07
N ARG A 351 -11.28 1.69 11.62
CA ARG A 351 -11.38 0.60 12.61
C ARG A 351 -10.97 -0.75 12.06
N GLN A 352 -11.42 -1.09 10.85
CA GLN A 352 -11.06 -2.35 10.21
C GLN A 352 -9.57 -2.38 9.80
N PRO A 353 -9.02 -1.36 9.11
CA PRO A 353 -7.60 -1.35 8.76
C PRO A 353 -6.64 -1.45 9.95
N LEU A 354 -6.97 -0.83 11.08
CA LEU A 354 -6.16 -0.89 12.30
C LEU A 354 -6.16 -2.27 12.98
N GLU A 355 -7.15 -3.12 12.71
CA GLU A 355 -7.21 -4.50 13.23
C GLU A 355 -6.74 -5.53 12.22
N GLU A 356 -7.22 -5.42 10.96
CA GLU A 356 -7.03 -6.45 9.94
C GLU A 356 -5.88 -6.15 8.99
N HIS A 357 -5.28 -4.95 9.07
CA HIS A 357 -4.20 -4.48 8.18
C HIS A 357 -4.56 -4.54 6.69
N ARG A 358 -5.84 -4.40 6.38
CA ARG A 358 -6.39 -4.37 5.02
C ARG A 358 -7.65 -3.51 4.96
N VAL A 359 -7.91 -2.98 3.79
CA VAL A 359 -9.18 -2.33 3.42
C VAL A 359 -9.91 -3.22 2.44
N CYS A 360 -11.17 -3.54 2.72
CA CYS A 360 -12.04 -4.30 1.82
C CYS A 360 -13.11 -3.39 1.23
N ILE A 361 -13.15 -3.28 -0.10
CA ILE A 361 -14.15 -2.49 -0.82
C ILE A 361 -15.02 -3.41 -1.65
N SER A 362 -16.26 -3.59 -1.25
CA SER A 362 -17.24 -4.38 -2.01
C SER A 362 -17.99 -3.50 -2.99
N ARG A 363 -18.07 -3.95 -4.24
CA ARG A 363 -18.85 -3.36 -5.34
C ARG A 363 -19.62 -4.46 -6.07
N THR A 364 -20.56 -4.08 -6.91
CA THR A 364 -21.31 -5.04 -7.76
C THR A 364 -20.40 -5.87 -8.66
N ALA A 365 -19.24 -5.34 -9.02
CA ALA A 365 -18.24 -6.01 -9.87
C ALA A 365 -17.30 -6.96 -9.10
N GLY A 366 -17.35 -6.99 -7.76
CA GLY A 366 -16.50 -7.83 -6.91
C GLY A 366 -16.04 -7.14 -5.64
N THR A 367 -15.28 -7.89 -4.84
CA THR A 367 -14.62 -7.38 -3.64
C THR A 367 -13.15 -7.15 -3.93
N TYR A 368 -12.68 -5.96 -3.63
CA TYR A 368 -11.29 -5.52 -3.81
C TYR A 368 -10.63 -5.37 -2.45
N VAL A 369 -9.45 -5.95 -2.29
CA VAL A 369 -8.69 -5.92 -1.05
C VAL A 369 -7.42 -5.12 -1.28
N PHE A 370 -7.20 -4.12 -0.43
CA PHE A 370 -5.99 -3.29 -0.44
C PHE A 370 -5.23 -3.47 0.87
N PRO A 371 -3.90 -3.60 0.85
CA PRO A 371 -3.11 -3.64 2.07
C PRO A 371 -3.22 -2.32 2.83
N ALA A 372 -3.15 -2.41 4.17
CA ALA A 372 -3.24 -1.28 5.09
C ALA A 372 -2.31 -1.50 6.29
N ASP A 373 -1.04 -1.78 5.99
CA ASP A 373 -0.01 -2.09 6.97
C ASP A 373 0.76 -0.82 7.36
N PHE A 374 0.17 0.03 8.17
CA PHE A 374 0.70 1.34 8.55
C PHE A 374 0.74 1.51 10.07
N MET A 375 1.52 2.49 10.53
CA MET A 375 1.47 3.05 11.88
C MET A 375 0.57 4.29 11.86
N LEU A 376 -0.46 4.31 12.71
CA LEU A 376 -1.28 5.50 12.90
C LEU A 376 -0.55 6.45 13.86
N VAL A 377 -0.29 7.66 13.41
CA VAL A 377 0.12 8.79 14.26
C VAL A 377 -0.99 9.82 14.21
N ALA A 378 -1.47 10.25 15.35
CA ALA A 378 -2.54 11.25 15.41
C ALA A 378 -2.15 12.40 16.34
N ALA A 379 -2.68 13.57 16.07
CA ALA A 379 -2.53 14.73 16.91
C ALA A 379 -3.88 15.41 17.17
N MET A 380 -4.08 15.91 18.36
CA MET A 380 -5.27 16.69 18.70
C MET A 380 -4.99 17.75 19.76
N ASN A 381 -5.87 18.71 19.84
CA ASN A 381 -5.92 19.65 20.96
C ASN A 381 -6.74 19.04 22.11
N PRO A 382 -6.51 19.46 23.35
CA PRO A 382 -7.24 18.93 24.51
C PRO A 382 -8.71 19.41 24.59
N CYS A 383 -9.05 20.52 23.90
CA CYS A 383 -10.40 21.06 23.78
C CYS A 383 -10.49 21.94 22.52
N ALA A 384 -11.64 22.47 22.22
CA ALA A 384 -11.86 23.32 21.04
C ALA A 384 -10.97 24.58 21.00
N CYS A 385 -10.75 25.24 22.14
CA CYS A 385 -9.81 26.38 22.21
C CYS A 385 -8.33 25.97 22.33
N GLY A 386 -8.06 24.70 22.70
CA GLY A 386 -6.72 24.14 22.75
C GLY A 386 -5.99 24.30 24.09
N TYR A 387 -6.56 24.90 25.11
CA TYR A 387 -5.83 25.27 26.34
C TYR A 387 -6.23 24.49 27.59
N TYR A 388 -7.22 23.60 27.54
CA TYR A 388 -7.53 22.74 28.67
C TYR A 388 -6.31 21.86 29.06
N PRO A 389 -6.01 21.64 30.36
CA PRO A 389 -6.74 22.04 31.57
C PRO A 389 -6.41 23.43 32.12
N ASP A 390 -5.59 24.24 31.46
CA ASP A 390 -5.23 25.59 31.90
C ASP A 390 -6.46 26.51 31.92
N ARG A 391 -7.09 26.62 33.08
CA ARG A 391 -8.31 27.43 33.27
C ARG A 391 -8.08 28.93 33.11
N SER A 392 -6.83 29.41 33.16
CA SER A 392 -6.52 30.83 32.92
C SER A 392 -6.64 31.19 31.44
N ARG A 393 -6.52 30.23 30.54
CA ARG A 393 -6.55 30.38 29.07
C ARG A 393 -7.74 29.69 28.42
N CYS A 394 -8.20 28.60 29.01
CA CYS A 394 -9.30 27.83 28.45
C CYS A 394 -10.63 28.54 28.64
N THR A 395 -11.27 28.87 27.54
CA THR A 395 -12.60 29.54 27.52
C THR A 395 -13.74 28.55 27.30
N CYS A 396 -13.45 27.25 27.12
CA CYS A 396 -14.46 26.23 26.85
C CYS A 396 -15.27 25.89 28.10
N ALA A 397 -16.59 25.84 27.97
CA ALA A 397 -17.45 25.27 28.99
C ALA A 397 -17.25 23.73 29.05
N PRO A 398 -17.49 23.09 30.23
CA PRO A 398 -17.36 21.63 30.37
C PRO A 398 -18.13 20.84 29.32
N ARG A 399 -19.34 21.26 28.95
CA ARG A 399 -20.17 20.64 27.91
C ARG A 399 -19.55 20.73 26.50
N GLU A 400 -18.84 21.82 26.21
CA GLU A 400 -18.16 22.01 24.92
C GLU A 400 -16.95 21.10 24.82
N THR A 401 -16.15 21.01 25.88
CA THR A 401 -15.02 20.07 25.97
C THR A 401 -15.51 18.64 25.83
N ALA A 402 -16.57 18.24 26.55
CA ALA A 402 -17.16 16.91 26.43
C ALA A 402 -17.70 16.62 25.01
N ARG A 403 -18.31 17.61 24.36
CA ARG A 403 -18.78 17.50 22.96
C ARG A 403 -17.62 17.33 21.99
N TYR A 404 -16.55 18.09 22.16
CA TYR A 404 -15.35 18.03 21.34
C TYR A 404 -14.69 16.64 21.43
N LEU A 405 -14.41 16.17 22.64
CA LEU A 405 -13.85 14.83 22.87
C LEU A 405 -14.81 13.72 22.43
N GLY A 406 -16.11 13.98 22.51
CA GLY A 406 -17.19 13.06 22.10
C GLY A 406 -17.25 12.76 20.61
N ARG A 407 -16.53 13.51 19.77
CA ARG A 407 -16.39 13.23 18.35
C ARG A 407 -15.57 11.95 18.09
N LEU A 408 -14.65 11.62 19.00
CA LEU A 408 -13.88 10.38 18.96
C LEU A 408 -14.66 9.23 19.59
N SER A 409 -14.79 8.14 18.88
CA SER A 409 -15.44 6.94 19.41
C SER A 409 -14.49 6.15 20.30
N GLN A 410 -15.00 5.58 21.39
CA GLN A 410 -14.21 4.71 22.27
C GLN A 410 -13.55 3.55 21.49
N PRO A 411 -14.23 2.87 20.55
CA PRO A 411 -13.61 1.83 19.75
C PRO A 411 -12.41 2.27 18.92
N LEU A 412 -12.33 3.54 18.49
CA LEU A 412 -11.14 4.07 17.81
C LEU A 412 -10.01 4.31 18.82
N LEU A 413 -10.31 4.92 19.96
CA LEU A 413 -9.34 5.17 21.04
C LEU A 413 -8.75 3.86 21.58
N ASP A 414 -9.54 2.82 21.64
CA ASP A 414 -9.08 1.47 22.04
C ASP A 414 -8.05 0.86 21.08
N ARG A 415 -7.83 1.43 19.89
CA ARG A 415 -6.83 1.00 18.90
C ARG A 415 -5.58 1.84 18.92
N ILE A 416 -5.51 2.84 19.78
CA ILE A 416 -4.34 3.67 20.00
C ILE A 416 -3.58 3.12 21.20
N ASP A 417 -2.32 2.71 20.99
CA ASP A 417 -1.54 2.02 22.02
C ASP A 417 -0.88 3.01 23.00
N ILE A 418 -0.35 4.10 22.45
CA ILE A 418 0.40 5.12 23.16
C ILE A 418 -0.31 6.45 23.04
N CYS A 419 -0.56 7.10 24.17
CA CYS A 419 -1.15 8.42 24.22
C CYS A 419 -0.28 9.32 25.11
N MET A 420 0.19 10.45 24.57
CA MET A 420 1.11 11.33 25.27
C MET A 420 0.68 12.79 25.22
N GLN A 421 0.80 13.46 26.37
CA GLN A 421 0.65 14.91 26.41
C GLN A 421 1.90 15.60 25.87
N ALA A 422 1.72 16.52 24.91
CA ALA A 422 2.75 17.40 24.39
C ALA A 422 2.58 18.78 25.05
N PRO A 423 3.26 19.07 26.17
CA PRO A 423 3.13 20.33 26.86
C PRO A 423 3.64 21.49 26.01
N ARG A 424 3.25 22.70 26.36
CA ARG A 424 3.83 23.91 25.76
C ARG A 424 5.29 24.02 26.19
N LEU A 425 6.17 24.32 25.24
CA LEU A 425 7.57 24.58 25.52
C LEU A 425 7.73 25.94 26.22
N SER A 426 8.58 25.99 27.21
CA SER A 426 9.07 27.23 27.80
C SER A 426 10.12 27.88 26.88
N TYR A 427 10.36 29.18 27.08
CA TYR A 427 11.38 29.88 26.31
C TYR A 427 12.78 29.28 26.48
N GLY A 428 13.14 28.83 27.69
CA GLY A 428 14.43 28.16 27.96
C GLY A 428 14.58 26.83 27.23
N GLU A 429 13.50 26.04 27.15
CA GLU A 429 13.51 24.78 26.38
C GLU A 429 13.66 25.01 24.87
N LEU A 430 13.15 26.14 24.34
CA LEU A 430 13.30 26.51 22.93
C LEU A 430 14.73 26.95 22.59
N GLN A 431 15.43 27.58 23.53
CA GLN A 431 16.83 28.01 23.31
C GLN A 431 17.85 26.89 23.41
N GLY A 432 17.45 25.73 23.97
CA GLY A 432 18.14 24.45 23.89
C GLY A 432 19.60 24.48 24.34
N GLU A 433 19.86 24.60 25.65
CA GLU A 433 21.15 24.23 26.22
C GLU A 433 21.22 22.70 26.37
N GLY A 434 21.57 21.98 25.30
CA GLY A 434 21.78 20.54 25.31
C GLY A 434 21.80 19.94 23.90
N GLU A 435 22.70 19.01 23.67
CA GLU A 435 22.73 18.21 22.45
C GLU A 435 21.46 17.34 22.37
N ASN A 436 20.59 17.66 21.43
CA ASN A 436 19.46 16.82 21.12
C ASN A 436 19.91 15.58 20.34
N GLU A 437 19.39 14.44 20.71
CA GLU A 437 19.70 13.18 20.06
C GLU A 437 19.23 13.16 18.60
N SER A 438 20.10 12.69 17.68
CA SER A 438 19.83 12.62 16.25
C SER A 438 18.87 11.47 15.90
N SER A 439 18.15 11.61 14.80
CA SER A 439 17.35 10.51 14.24
C SER A 439 18.17 9.24 14.00
N ALA A 440 19.43 9.36 13.60
CA ALA A 440 20.31 8.22 13.36
C ALA A 440 20.61 7.42 14.65
N SER A 441 20.79 8.10 15.79
CA SER A 441 21.02 7.46 17.08
C SER A 441 19.77 6.69 17.54
N ILE A 442 18.61 7.33 17.49
CA ILE A 442 17.33 6.69 17.85
C ILE A 442 17.05 5.51 16.91
N ARG A 443 17.27 5.67 15.60
CA ARG A 443 17.08 4.61 14.60
C ARG A 443 17.85 3.34 14.93
N ARG A 444 19.10 3.45 15.35
CA ARG A 444 19.88 2.26 15.72
C ARG A 444 19.23 1.42 16.81
N ARG A 445 18.66 2.07 17.85
CA ARG A 445 17.93 1.35 18.91
C ARG A 445 16.64 0.74 18.40
N VAL A 446 15.93 1.45 17.53
CA VAL A 446 14.71 0.95 16.88
C VAL A 446 15.01 -0.24 15.96
N GLU A 447 16.11 -0.19 15.19
CA GLU A 447 16.56 -1.30 14.34
C GLU A 447 16.89 -2.55 15.16
N GLU A 448 17.55 -2.38 16.31
CA GLU A 448 17.87 -3.49 17.20
C GLU A 448 16.61 -4.10 17.81
N ALA A 449 15.66 -3.28 18.27
CA ALA A 449 14.37 -3.76 18.74
C ALA A 449 13.59 -4.51 17.64
N HIS A 450 13.62 -4.03 16.38
CA HIS A 450 13.01 -4.73 15.24
C HIS A 450 13.73 -6.05 14.93
N ARG A 451 15.06 -6.13 15.11
CA ARG A 451 15.82 -7.37 14.96
C ARG A 451 15.36 -8.42 15.97
N ILE A 452 15.26 -8.04 17.26
CA ILE A 452 14.77 -8.91 18.33
C ILE A 452 13.35 -9.41 18.02
N GLN A 453 12.46 -8.51 17.58
CA GLN A 453 11.09 -8.87 17.23
C GLN A 453 11.02 -9.80 16.02
N LYS A 454 11.85 -9.59 14.99
CA LYS A 454 11.94 -10.47 13.82
C LYS A 454 12.35 -11.89 14.20
N GLU A 455 13.27 -12.04 15.14
CA GLU A 455 13.69 -13.36 15.65
C GLU A 455 12.57 -14.00 16.47
N ARG A 456 11.94 -13.23 17.38
CA ARG A 456 10.81 -13.67 18.21
C ARG A 456 9.64 -14.20 17.40
N PHE A 457 9.28 -13.51 16.32
CA PHE A 457 8.13 -13.82 15.47
C PHE A 457 8.47 -14.64 14.23
N ARG A 458 9.62 -15.32 14.21
CA ARG A 458 10.00 -16.17 13.08
C ARG A 458 8.95 -17.25 12.84
N GLY A 459 8.31 -17.22 11.65
CA GLY A 459 7.23 -18.15 11.29
C GLY A 459 5.86 -17.84 11.90
N ALA A 460 5.70 -16.72 12.62
CA ALA A 460 4.42 -16.27 13.16
C ALA A 460 3.78 -15.20 12.26
N PRO A 461 2.45 -15.01 12.32
CA PRO A 461 1.76 -13.94 11.60
C PRO A 461 2.15 -12.54 12.09
N ALA A 462 2.41 -12.39 13.40
CA ALA A 462 2.86 -11.14 13.98
C ALA A 462 4.27 -10.80 13.51
N ARG A 463 4.51 -9.51 13.24
CA ARG A 463 5.83 -8.99 12.86
C ARG A 463 6.40 -8.03 13.90
N PHE A 464 5.50 -7.37 14.65
CA PHE A 464 5.81 -6.35 15.65
C PHE A 464 5.02 -6.61 16.94
N ASN A 465 5.51 -6.10 18.04
CA ASN A 465 4.87 -6.27 19.35
C ASN A 465 3.46 -5.72 19.39
N SER A 466 3.16 -4.61 18.69
CA SER A 466 1.80 -4.06 18.59
C SER A 466 0.77 -5.07 18.04
N ARG A 467 1.23 -6.08 17.30
CA ARG A 467 0.40 -7.09 16.61
C ARG A 467 0.35 -8.44 17.30
N MET A 468 0.93 -8.55 18.50
CA MET A 468 0.84 -9.77 19.29
C MET A 468 -0.61 -10.14 19.54
N SER A 469 -0.96 -11.40 19.29
CA SER A 469 -2.21 -11.99 19.77
C SER A 469 -2.21 -12.09 21.31
N VAL A 470 -3.34 -12.41 21.92
CA VAL A 470 -3.41 -12.68 23.36
C VAL A 470 -2.42 -13.79 23.75
N ARG A 471 -2.38 -14.88 22.97
CA ARG A 471 -1.45 -16.01 23.18
C ARG A 471 0.02 -15.58 23.07
N ASP A 472 0.35 -14.73 22.09
CA ASP A 472 1.71 -14.22 21.94
C ASP A 472 2.08 -13.32 23.13
N THR A 473 1.14 -12.49 23.61
CA THR A 473 1.35 -11.61 24.77
C THR A 473 1.62 -12.45 26.02
N GLU A 474 0.86 -13.50 26.27
CA GLU A 474 1.07 -14.42 27.38
C GLU A 474 2.42 -15.15 27.29
N ARG A 475 2.82 -15.55 26.08
CA ARG A 475 4.07 -16.26 25.82
C ARG A 475 5.31 -15.38 25.96
N PHE A 476 5.26 -14.15 25.45
CA PHE A 476 6.44 -13.30 25.32
C PHE A 476 6.54 -12.17 26.36
N CYS A 477 5.49 -11.91 27.11
CA CYS A 477 5.48 -10.95 28.21
C CYS A 477 5.49 -11.68 29.56
N CYS A 478 6.48 -12.57 29.77
CA CYS A 478 6.63 -13.29 31.03
C CYS A 478 6.93 -12.31 32.18
N LEU A 479 6.08 -12.33 33.21
CA LEU A 479 6.13 -11.44 34.36
C LEU A 479 6.54 -12.20 35.62
N GLY A 480 7.41 -11.59 36.43
CA GLY A 480 7.71 -12.05 37.78
C GLY A 480 6.58 -11.71 38.77
N GLN A 481 6.76 -12.06 40.04
CA GLN A 481 5.75 -11.82 41.06
C GLN A 481 5.52 -10.33 41.35
N ARG A 482 6.58 -9.53 41.33
CA ARG A 482 6.50 -8.08 41.57
C ARG A 482 5.75 -7.38 40.44
N GLU A 483 6.09 -7.73 39.20
CA GLU A 483 5.44 -7.19 38.00
C GLU A 483 3.94 -7.54 37.94
N LYS A 484 3.59 -8.77 38.33
CA LYS A 484 2.18 -9.19 38.46
C LYS A 484 1.42 -8.40 39.50
N GLN A 485 2.04 -8.16 40.67
CA GLN A 485 1.42 -7.38 41.73
C GLN A 485 1.21 -5.92 41.29
N LEU A 486 2.23 -5.29 40.70
CA LEU A 486 2.15 -3.93 40.14
C LEU A 486 1.02 -3.81 39.10
N LEU A 487 0.93 -4.78 38.20
CA LEU A 487 -0.11 -4.79 37.17
C LEU A 487 -1.52 -4.98 37.76
N LYS A 488 -1.65 -5.80 38.81
CA LYS A 488 -2.92 -5.97 39.54
C LYS A 488 -3.34 -4.65 40.16
N GLU A 489 -2.44 -3.99 40.88
CA GLU A 489 -2.71 -2.69 41.48
C GLU A 489 -3.09 -1.63 40.46
N ALA A 490 -2.38 -1.60 39.30
CA ALA A 490 -2.70 -0.71 38.18
C ALA A 490 -4.08 -1.05 37.58
N PHE A 491 -4.38 -2.34 37.40
CA PHE A 491 -5.66 -2.82 36.86
C PHE A 491 -6.84 -2.36 37.73
N ASP A 492 -6.73 -2.56 39.05
CA ASP A 492 -7.78 -2.19 40.01
C ASP A 492 -7.91 -0.67 40.14
N ARG A 493 -6.77 0.05 40.29
CA ARG A 493 -6.75 1.50 40.48
C ARG A 493 -7.29 2.28 39.28
N PHE A 494 -6.92 1.84 38.05
CA PHE A 494 -7.28 2.52 36.82
C PHE A 494 -8.45 1.87 36.08
N SER A 495 -9.09 0.86 36.67
CA SER A 495 -10.23 0.13 36.07
C SER A 495 -9.94 -0.30 34.63
N LEU A 496 -8.76 -0.88 34.39
CA LEU A 496 -8.32 -1.22 33.02
C LEU A 496 -9.23 -2.28 32.40
N SER A 497 -9.57 -2.10 31.13
CA SER A 497 -10.22 -3.17 30.35
C SER A 497 -9.22 -4.27 29.99
N ALA A 498 -9.70 -5.48 29.66
CA ALA A 498 -8.84 -6.57 29.19
C ALA A 498 -8.00 -6.17 27.97
N ARG A 499 -8.56 -5.35 27.06
CA ARG A 499 -7.82 -4.81 25.90
C ARG A 499 -6.70 -3.87 26.34
N ALA A 500 -6.98 -2.96 27.28
CA ALA A 500 -5.99 -2.04 27.83
C ALA A 500 -4.84 -2.79 28.51
N TYR A 501 -5.15 -3.87 29.26
CA TYR A 501 -4.17 -4.74 29.89
C TYR A 501 -3.20 -5.38 28.87
N HIS A 502 -3.71 -6.03 27.83
CA HIS A 502 -2.86 -6.65 26.81
C HIS A 502 -2.05 -5.61 26.02
N ARG A 503 -2.61 -4.44 25.74
CA ARG A 503 -1.95 -3.34 25.08
C ARG A 503 -0.77 -2.82 25.91
N LEU A 504 -0.98 -2.59 27.20
CA LEU A 504 0.07 -2.17 28.13
C LEU A 504 1.23 -3.17 28.16
N LEU A 505 0.95 -4.48 28.16
CA LEU A 505 1.99 -5.51 28.08
C LEU A 505 2.77 -5.48 26.78
N ARG A 506 2.12 -5.23 25.65
CA ARG A 506 2.79 -5.10 24.35
C ARG A 506 3.74 -3.89 24.32
N VAL A 507 3.30 -2.76 24.90
CA VAL A 507 4.15 -1.55 25.01
C VAL A 507 5.31 -1.83 25.98
N ALA A 508 5.07 -2.41 27.15
CA ALA A 508 6.12 -2.78 28.10
C ALA A 508 7.14 -3.76 27.49
N ARG A 509 6.70 -4.71 26.65
CA ARG A 509 7.60 -5.61 25.92
C ARG A 509 8.46 -4.84 24.91
N THR A 510 7.90 -3.83 24.23
CA THR A 510 8.64 -2.99 23.31
C THR A 510 9.71 -2.15 24.02
N ILE A 511 9.40 -1.61 25.20
CA ILE A 511 10.36 -0.88 26.02
C ILE A 511 11.53 -1.81 26.42
N ALA A 512 11.20 -3.02 26.87
CA ALA A 512 12.22 -4.01 27.21
C ALA A 512 13.08 -4.43 25.98
N ASP A 513 12.50 -4.50 24.77
CA ASP A 513 13.27 -4.76 23.54
C ASP A 513 14.21 -3.61 23.20
N LEU A 514 13.81 -2.36 23.42
CA LEU A 514 14.67 -1.19 23.27
C LEU A 514 15.85 -1.18 24.27
N GLU A 515 15.65 -1.74 25.46
CA GLU A 515 16.68 -1.89 26.49
C GLU A 515 17.43 -3.22 26.37
N GLN A 516 17.13 -4.03 25.35
CA GLN A 516 17.73 -5.35 25.08
C GLN A 516 17.56 -6.34 26.23
N GLU A 517 16.46 -6.22 26.97
CA GLU A 517 16.15 -7.07 28.10
C GLU A 517 15.21 -8.22 27.69
N ASP A 518 15.54 -9.44 28.10
CA ASP A 518 14.76 -10.64 27.77
C ASP A 518 13.39 -10.66 28.47
N ARG A 519 13.29 -10.06 29.66
CA ARG A 519 12.09 -10.06 30.48
C ARG A 519 11.56 -8.66 30.68
N VAL A 520 10.23 -8.58 30.75
CA VAL A 520 9.57 -7.34 31.15
C VAL A 520 9.78 -7.14 32.65
N ARG A 521 10.35 -6.00 33.05
CA ARG A 521 10.62 -5.61 34.43
C ARG A 521 9.63 -4.52 34.90
N GLU A 522 9.64 -4.23 36.19
CA GLU A 522 8.81 -3.22 36.83
C GLU A 522 8.93 -1.85 36.16
N GLY A 523 10.17 -1.40 35.85
CA GLY A 523 10.40 -0.12 35.15
C GLY A 523 9.70 -0.02 33.81
N HIS A 524 9.70 -1.10 33.01
CA HIS A 524 9.05 -1.13 31.70
C HIS A 524 7.51 -1.01 31.83
N ILE A 525 6.94 -1.59 32.89
CA ILE A 525 5.50 -1.49 33.17
C ILE A 525 5.15 -0.07 33.62
N LEU A 526 5.96 0.54 34.49
CA LEU A 526 5.75 1.91 34.96
C LEU A 526 5.85 2.91 33.80
N GLU A 527 6.84 2.77 32.91
CA GLU A 527 6.95 3.60 31.72
C GLU A 527 5.72 3.40 30.80
N ALA A 528 5.31 2.15 30.56
CA ALA A 528 4.13 1.85 29.73
C ALA A 528 2.82 2.39 30.32
N LEU A 529 2.68 2.41 31.64
CA LEU A 529 1.55 3.05 32.32
C LEU A 529 1.52 4.57 32.09
N GLY A 530 2.69 5.21 31.98
CA GLY A 530 2.81 6.63 31.64
C GLY A 530 2.31 6.96 30.22
N TYR A 531 2.23 5.98 29.31
CA TYR A 531 1.73 6.11 27.94
C TYR A 531 0.26 5.70 27.79
N ARG A 532 -0.44 5.63 28.88
CA ARG A 532 -1.84 5.16 28.90
C ARG A 532 -2.72 6.06 28.05
N PRO A 533 -3.56 5.48 27.17
CA PRO A 533 -4.59 6.24 26.49
C PRO A 533 -5.56 6.82 27.52
N TYR A 534 -5.86 8.10 27.38
CA TYR A 534 -6.83 8.77 28.23
C TYR A 534 -8.20 8.14 28.05
N GLU A 535 -8.72 7.54 29.12
CA GLU A 535 -10.14 7.19 29.13
C GLU A 535 -10.95 8.49 29.22
N ARG A 536 -11.96 8.58 28.36
CA ARG A 536 -12.86 9.74 28.28
C ARG A 536 -13.44 10.13 29.65
N SER A 537 -13.65 9.15 30.54
CA SER A 537 -14.16 9.33 31.90
C SER A 537 -13.17 10.06 32.82
N GLU A 538 -11.86 9.88 32.65
CA GLU A 538 -10.85 10.58 33.49
C GLU A 538 -10.72 12.05 33.08
N TRP A 539 -10.68 12.33 31.77
CA TRP A 539 -10.69 13.71 31.28
C TRP A 539 -11.93 14.49 31.72
N LEU A 540 -13.07 13.83 31.82
CA LEU A 540 -14.32 14.45 32.24
C LEU A 540 -14.48 14.53 33.79
N ARG A 541 -13.72 13.72 34.57
CA ARG A 541 -13.73 13.79 36.04
C ARG A 541 -12.92 14.97 36.56
N GLU A 542 -11.93 15.45 35.80
CA GLU A 542 -11.18 16.66 36.12
C GLU A 542 -11.91 17.95 35.65
N VAL A 543 -13.04 17.82 34.97
CA VAL A 543 -13.93 18.89 34.51
C VAL A 543 -15.10 19.06 35.45
#